data_4eb13c04ec140b4db912c339afd5cc94
#
_entry.id   4eb13c04ec140b4db912c339afd5cc94
#
_cell.length_a   1.000
_cell.length_b   1.000
_cell.length_c   1.000
_cell.angle_alpha   90.00
_cell.angle_beta   90.00
_cell.angle_gamma   90.00
#
_symmetry.space_group_name_H-M   'P 1'
#
loop_
_entity.id
_entity.type
_entity.pdbx_description
1 polymer ?
#
loop_
_entity_poly.entity_id
_entity_poly.type
_entity_poly.pdbx_seq_one_letter_code
_entity_poly.pdbx_strand_id
1 'polypeptide(L)'
;SKECGITEAAIYRHFPSKRKIYSGLVDFCEKSIFDLIANINSSEGDELEKTKKILILIVTFSEKNPGLARLLTREAFSVDETSLDERIGQMMSKIELLIKQNLQKYEQETKKKLELPTASAANLLLACSEGIIQQFVRSGFQDSPSKRINDQFAFLINSLAAN
;
A
#
# COMPACT_ATOMS: atom_id res chain seq x y z
N SER A 1 2.17 -7.38 39.91
CA SER A 1 0.73 -7.63 39.91
C SER A 1 0.46 -8.98 39.22
N LYS A 2 -0.34 -9.76 39.86
CA LYS A 2 -0.68 -11.14 39.46
C LYS A 2 -1.65 -11.27 38.30
N GLU A 3 -1.78 -10.27 37.43
CA GLU A 3 -2.88 -10.23 36.47
C GLU A 3 -2.52 -10.58 35.02
N CYS A 4 -1.27 -10.81 34.69
CA CYS A 4 -0.92 -11.42 33.42
C CYS A 4 -0.08 -12.66 33.70
N GLY A 5 -0.72 -13.82 33.81
CA GLY A 5 -0.05 -15.11 34.02
C GLY A 5 0.86 -15.53 32.86
N ILE A 6 1.48 -14.58 32.18
CA ILE A 6 2.43 -14.80 31.09
C ILE A 6 3.82 -14.65 31.69
N THR A 7 4.53 -15.78 31.85
CA THR A 7 5.94 -15.77 32.25
C THR A 7 6.79 -15.23 31.10
N GLU A 8 7.93 -14.64 31.44
CA GLU A 8 8.93 -14.19 30.47
C GLU A 8 9.29 -15.27 29.45
N ALA A 9 9.37 -16.52 29.88
CA ALA A 9 9.57 -17.68 29.00
C ALA A 9 8.40 -17.92 28.02
N ALA A 10 7.16 -17.61 28.41
CA ALA A 10 6.01 -17.71 27.53
C ALA A 10 6.03 -16.59 26.47
N ILE A 11 6.50 -15.40 26.84
CA ILE A 11 6.71 -14.29 25.89
C ILE A 11 7.74 -14.69 24.83
N TYR A 12 8.87 -15.27 25.23
CA TYR A 12 9.90 -15.75 24.29
C TYR A 12 9.43 -16.92 23.42
N ARG A 13 8.54 -17.77 23.91
CA ARG A 13 7.91 -18.84 23.10
C ARG A 13 6.90 -18.28 22.07
N HIS A 14 6.24 -17.18 22.38
CA HIS A 14 5.30 -16.52 21.45
C HIS A 14 6.00 -15.67 20.39
N PHE A 15 7.22 -15.23 20.60
CA PHE A 15 7.98 -14.39 19.66
C PHE A 15 8.18 -15.04 18.29
N PRO A 16 8.65 -16.32 18.17
CA PRO A 16 8.76 -16.98 16.87
C PRO A 16 7.42 -17.20 16.20
N SER A 17 6.33 -17.47 16.95
CA SER A 17 5.00 -17.66 16.37
C SER A 17 4.39 -16.33 15.90
N LYS A 18 4.64 -15.22 16.60
CA LYS A 18 4.24 -13.87 16.19
C LYS A 18 4.94 -13.48 14.89
N ARG A 19 6.24 -13.70 14.78
CA ARG A 19 7.03 -13.47 13.56
C ARG A 19 6.49 -14.30 12.38
N LYS A 20 6.16 -15.57 12.61
CA LYS A 20 5.53 -16.44 11.60
C LYS A 20 4.17 -15.93 11.15
N ILE A 21 3.35 -15.44 12.06
CA ILE A 21 2.05 -14.85 11.77
C ILE A 21 2.22 -13.62 10.87
N TYR A 22 3.14 -12.72 11.21
CA TYR A 22 3.41 -11.54 10.39
C TYR A 22 4.01 -11.90 9.04
N SER A 23 4.92 -12.86 8.98
CA SER A 23 5.48 -13.34 7.72
C SER A 23 4.39 -13.94 6.83
N GLY A 24 3.50 -14.76 7.38
CA GLY A 24 2.36 -15.31 6.66
C GLY A 24 1.37 -14.23 6.19
N LEU A 25 1.16 -13.18 7.00
CA LEU A 25 0.32 -12.06 6.61
C LEU A 25 0.96 -11.27 5.46
N VAL A 26 2.25 -11.02 5.50
CA VAL A 26 2.97 -10.36 4.40
C VAL A 26 2.89 -11.19 3.12
N ASP A 27 3.11 -12.51 3.20
CA ASP A 27 2.98 -13.41 2.05
C ASP A 27 1.59 -13.33 1.42
N PHE A 28 0.56 -13.41 2.24
CA PHE A 28 -0.83 -13.30 1.79
C PHE A 28 -1.11 -11.94 1.14
N CYS A 29 -0.67 -10.86 1.76
CA CYS A 29 -0.88 -9.50 1.26
C CYS A 29 -0.14 -9.26 -0.06
N GLU A 30 1.12 -9.66 -0.16
CA GLU A 30 1.90 -9.56 -1.39
C GLU A 30 1.19 -10.29 -2.54
N LYS A 31 0.86 -11.55 -2.32
CA LYS A 31 0.19 -12.35 -3.35
C LYS A 31 -1.15 -11.72 -3.76
N SER A 32 -1.98 -11.37 -2.80
CA SER A 32 -3.31 -10.82 -3.08
C SER A 32 -3.24 -9.47 -3.82
N ILE A 33 -2.37 -8.57 -3.37
CA ILE A 33 -2.23 -7.24 -3.98
C ILE A 33 -1.68 -7.37 -5.40
N PHE A 34 -0.63 -8.16 -5.63
CA PHE A 34 -0.05 -8.27 -6.96
C PHE A 34 -0.94 -9.02 -7.94
N ASP A 35 -1.69 -10.04 -7.49
CA ASP A 35 -2.68 -10.69 -8.33
C ASP A 35 -3.79 -9.70 -8.75
N LEU A 36 -4.27 -8.87 -7.83
CA LEU A 36 -5.28 -7.84 -8.13
C LEU A 36 -4.74 -6.75 -9.05
N ILE A 37 -3.49 -6.29 -8.85
CA ILE A 37 -2.84 -5.34 -9.75
C ILE A 37 -2.69 -5.93 -11.15
N ALA A 38 -2.26 -7.18 -11.26
CA ALA A 38 -2.14 -7.86 -12.53
C ALA A 38 -3.51 -7.94 -13.26
N ASN A 39 -4.59 -8.21 -12.54
CA ASN A 39 -5.93 -8.19 -13.10
C ASN A 39 -6.34 -6.80 -13.60
N ILE A 40 -6.04 -5.75 -12.85
CA ILE A 40 -6.29 -4.37 -13.29
C ILE A 40 -5.50 -4.06 -14.56
N ASN A 41 -4.21 -4.39 -14.59
CA ASN A 41 -3.33 -4.09 -15.71
C ASN A 41 -3.65 -4.91 -16.97
N SER A 42 -4.24 -6.10 -16.83
CA SER A 42 -4.68 -6.93 -17.94
C SER A 42 -6.06 -6.56 -18.47
N SER A 43 -6.83 -5.72 -17.78
CA SER A 43 -8.12 -5.25 -18.22
C SER A 43 -8.01 -4.22 -19.36
N GLU A 44 -9.08 -4.05 -20.11
CA GLU A 44 -9.16 -2.97 -21.09
C GLU A 44 -9.36 -1.62 -20.41
N GLY A 45 -8.85 -0.56 -21.00
CA GLY A 45 -9.06 0.79 -20.53
C GLY A 45 -7.80 1.64 -20.52
N ASP A 46 -7.98 2.90 -20.14
CA ASP A 46 -6.94 3.90 -20.06
C ASP A 46 -5.95 3.60 -18.91
N GLU A 47 -4.67 3.83 -19.17
CA GLU A 47 -3.59 3.58 -18.22
C GLU A 47 -3.69 4.48 -16.96
N LEU A 48 -4.23 5.68 -17.08
CA LEU A 48 -4.48 6.55 -15.93
C LEU A 48 -5.61 6.01 -15.04
N GLU A 49 -6.66 5.48 -15.64
CA GLU A 49 -7.74 4.82 -14.90
C GLU A 49 -7.24 3.56 -14.19
N LYS A 50 -6.38 2.77 -14.83
CA LYS A 50 -5.73 1.62 -14.19
C LYS A 50 -4.87 2.05 -13.00
N THR A 51 -4.09 3.12 -13.15
CA THR A 51 -3.30 3.69 -12.06
C THR A 51 -4.17 4.12 -10.90
N LYS A 52 -5.27 4.82 -11.16
CA LYS A 52 -6.24 5.21 -10.13
C LYS A 52 -6.81 4.00 -9.39
N LYS A 53 -7.19 2.96 -10.12
CA LYS A 53 -7.69 1.71 -9.53
C LYS A 53 -6.66 1.02 -8.64
N ILE A 54 -5.39 1.02 -9.01
CA ILE A 54 -4.31 0.46 -8.20
C ILE A 54 -4.17 1.23 -6.88
N LEU A 55 -4.19 2.56 -6.93
CA LEU A 55 -4.08 3.40 -5.73
C LEU A 55 -5.28 3.19 -4.79
N ILE A 56 -6.49 3.14 -5.34
CA ILE A 56 -7.71 2.86 -4.58
C ILE A 56 -7.65 1.45 -3.97
N LEU A 57 -7.18 0.47 -4.74
CA LEU A 57 -6.99 -0.90 -4.26
C LEU A 57 -6.10 -0.97 -3.02
N ILE A 58 -4.93 -0.33 -3.05
CA ILE A 58 -3.98 -0.35 -1.94
C ILE A 58 -4.62 0.20 -0.67
N VAL A 59 -5.31 1.31 -0.77
CA VAL A 59 -5.96 1.95 0.38
C VAL A 59 -7.16 1.15 0.88
N THR A 60 -8.03 0.69 -0.01
CA THR A 60 -9.22 -0.10 0.38
C THR A 60 -8.84 -1.47 0.92
N PHE A 61 -7.81 -2.09 0.38
CA PHE A 61 -7.27 -3.35 0.90
C PHE A 61 -6.73 -3.17 2.32
N SER A 62 -6.03 -2.08 2.58
CA SER A 62 -5.52 -1.74 3.91
C SER A 62 -6.64 -1.40 4.89
N GLU A 63 -7.69 -0.71 4.43
CA GLU A 63 -8.87 -0.40 5.24
C GLU A 63 -9.60 -1.67 5.69
N LYS A 64 -9.71 -2.66 4.81
CA LYS A 64 -10.36 -3.94 5.11
C LYS A 64 -9.47 -4.91 5.89
N ASN A 65 -8.18 -4.65 5.95
CA ASN A 65 -7.19 -5.51 6.61
C ASN A 65 -6.35 -4.68 7.59
N PRO A 66 -6.85 -4.40 8.80
CA PRO A 66 -6.13 -3.58 9.79
C PRO A 66 -4.73 -4.11 10.11
N GLY A 67 -4.53 -5.41 10.06
CA GLY A 67 -3.21 -6.03 10.22
C GLY A 67 -2.21 -5.55 9.15
N LEU A 68 -2.64 -5.48 7.88
CA LEU A 68 -1.81 -4.92 6.81
C LEU A 68 -1.54 -3.43 7.03
N ALA A 69 -2.58 -2.65 7.38
CA ALA A 69 -2.41 -1.23 7.64
C ALA A 69 -1.35 -0.97 8.73
N ARG A 70 -1.34 -1.75 9.79
CA ARG A 70 -0.31 -1.69 10.85
C ARG A 70 1.08 -2.07 10.33
N LEU A 71 1.17 -3.09 9.46
CA LEU A 71 2.43 -3.47 8.85
C LEU A 71 3.01 -2.35 7.98
N LEU A 72 2.16 -1.74 7.14
CA LEU A 72 2.58 -0.65 6.26
C LEU A 72 3.00 0.62 7.01
N THR A 73 2.44 0.85 8.18
CA THR A 73 2.76 2.02 9.02
C THR A 73 3.81 1.74 10.08
N ARG A 74 4.34 0.52 10.11
CA ARG A 74 5.37 0.06 11.08
C ARG A 74 4.90 0.02 12.53
N GLU A 75 3.62 0.18 12.81
CA GLU A 75 3.10 0.10 14.19
C GLU A 75 3.15 -1.31 14.78
N ALA A 76 3.21 -2.32 13.92
CA ALA A 76 3.22 -3.72 14.33
C ALA A 76 4.62 -4.24 14.71
N PHE A 77 5.68 -3.50 14.41
CA PHE A 77 7.06 -3.98 14.56
C PHE A 77 7.73 -3.49 15.84
N SER A 78 8.36 -4.40 16.55
CA SER A 78 9.40 -4.08 17.50
C SER A 78 10.73 -3.85 16.77
N VAL A 79 11.67 -3.20 17.45
CA VAL A 79 12.98 -2.76 16.90
C VAL A 79 13.79 -3.88 16.21
N ASP A 80 13.44 -5.14 16.43
CA ASP A 80 14.21 -6.31 15.97
C ASP A 80 13.68 -6.98 14.68
N GLU A 81 12.69 -6.39 13.97
CA GLU A 81 12.06 -7.04 12.81
C GLU A 81 12.45 -6.41 11.47
N THR A 82 13.74 -6.15 11.28
CA THR A 82 14.31 -5.54 10.08
C THR A 82 13.96 -6.29 8.77
N SER A 83 13.88 -7.63 8.83
CA SER A 83 13.57 -8.44 7.64
C SER A 83 12.14 -8.24 7.11
N LEU A 84 11.16 -8.03 8.00
CA LEU A 84 9.78 -7.72 7.58
C LEU A 84 9.68 -6.30 7.05
N ASP A 85 10.38 -5.34 7.66
CA ASP A 85 10.50 -3.97 7.16
C ASP A 85 11.07 -3.94 5.74
N GLU A 86 12.13 -4.70 5.49
CA GLU A 86 12.73 -4.81 4.16
C GLU A 86 11.75 -5.39 3.15
N ARG A 87 11.00 -6.42 3.51
CA ARG A 87 9.98 -7.01 2.64
C ARG A 87 8.86 -6.03 2.30
N ILE A 88 8.38 -5.28 3.28
CA ILE A 88 7.37 -4.22 3.05
C ILE A 88 7.95 -3.14 2.13
N GLY A 89 9.18 -2.70 2.38
CA GLY A 89 9.86 -1.74 1.51
C GLY A 89 9.99 -2.23 0.07
N GLN A 90 10.36 -3.48 -0.13
CA GLN A 90 10.45 -4.10 -1.46
C GLN A 90 9.08 -4.20 -2.14
N MET A 91 8.03 -4.57 -1.41
CA MET A 91 6.66 -4.61 -1.91
C MET A 91 6.21 -3.23 -2.40
N MET A 92 6.42 -2.20 -1.58
CA MET A 92 6.03 -0.83 -1.93
C MET A 92 6.83 -0.30 -3.12
N SER A 93 8.14 -0.59 -3.19
CA SER A 93 8.99 -0.23 -4.34
C SER A 93 8.52 -0.90 -5.64
N LYS A 94 8.10 -2.15 -5.56
CA LYS A 94 7.54 -2.87 -6.71
C LYS A 94 6.20 -2.27 -7.16
N ILE A 95 5.35 -1.87 -6.25
CA ILE A 95 4.09 -1.18 -6.56
C ILE A 95 4.40 0.16 -7.24
N GLU A 96 5.34 0.94 -6.71
CA GLU A 96 5.76 2.21 -7.32
C GLU A 96 6.25 2.01 -8.75
N LEU A 97 7.05 0.97 -8.99
CA LEU A 97 7.53 0.63 -10.34
C LEU A 97 6.37 0.30 -11.29
N LEU A 98 5.40 -0.47 -10.84
CA LEU A 98 4.21 -0.80 -11.65
C LEU A 98 3.39 0.45 -12.00
N ILE A 99 3.22 1.36 -11.05
CA ILE A 99 2.57 2.66 -11.28
C ILE A 99 3.36 3.47 -12.31
N LYS A 100 4.68 3.57 -12.14
CA LYS A 100 5.55 4.26 -13.10
C LYS A 100 5.42 3.69 -14.52
N GLN A 101 5.40 2.37 -14.64
CA GLN A 101 5.24 1.70 -15.94
C GLN A 101 3.89 2.04 -16.60
N ASN A 102 2.81 2.08 -15.83
CA ASN A 102 1.51 2.51 -16.35
C ASN A 102 1.53 3.97 -16.84
N LEU A 103 2.16 4.86 -16.09
CA LEU A 103 2.30 6.26 -16.48
C LEU A 103 3.17 6.42 -17.73
N GLN A 104 4.25 5.68 -17.85
CA GLN A 104 5.09 5.65 -19.05
C GLN A 104 4.32 5.14 -20.26
N LYS A 105 3.54 4.09 -20.09
CA LYS A 105 2.69 3.53 -21.13
C LYS A 105 1.65 4.54 -21.60
N TYR A 106 1.02 5.26 -20.68
CA TYR A 106 0.11 6.36 -21.01
C TYR A 106 0.77 7.40 -21.92
N GLU A 107 1.97 7.88 -21.54
CA GLU A 107 2.69 8.85 -22.37
C GLU A 107 3.07 8.30 -23.75
N GLN A 108 3.44 7.04 -23.83
CA GLN A 108 3.78 6.39 -25.11
C GLN A 108 2.57 6.23 -26.03
N GLU A 109 1.44 5.83 -25.49
CA GLU A 109 0.22 5.57 -26.27
C GLU A 109 -0.49 6.85 -26.69
N THR A 110 -0.55 7.83 -25.81
CA THR A 110 -1.27 9.10 -26.08
C THR A 110 -0.41 10.16 -26.74
N LYS A 111 0.93 10.01 -26.70
CA LYS A 111 1.91 11.04 -27.09
C LYS A 111 1.80 12.34 -26.27
N LYS A 112 1.14 12.27 -25.11
CA LYS A 112 1.01 13.39 -24.17
C LYS A 112 1.94 13.17 -22.99
N LYS A 113 2.58 14.25 -22.54
CA LYS A 113 3.40 14.24 -21.33
C LYS A 113 2.56 14.58 -20.12
N LEU A 114 2.86 13.92 -19.00
CA LEU A 114 2.30 14.30 -17.70
C LEU A 114 2.94 15.60 -17.21
N GLU A 115 2.27 16.28 -16.29
CA GLU A 115 2.77 17.52 -15.65
C GLU A 115 4.03 17.29 -14.78
N LEU A 116 4.27 16.05 -14.38
CA LEU A 116 5.48 15.63 -13.66
C LEU A 116 6.18 14.50 -14.42
N PRO A 117 7.51 14.37 -14.28
CA PRO A 117 8.19 13.16 -14.72
C PRO A 117 7.54 11.91 -14.12
N THR A 118 7.44 10.85 -14.89
CA THR A 118 6.72 9.63 -14.48
C THR A 118 7.23 9.03 -13.17
N ALA A 119 8.53 9.10 -12.91
CA ALA A 119 9.11 8.64 -11.65
C ALA A 119 8.62 9.49 -10.46
N SER A 120 8.61 10.81 -10.59
CA SER A 120 8.14 11.73 -9.56
C SER A 120 6.63 11.58 -9.33
N ALA A 121 5.86 11.42 -10.40
CA ALA A 121 4.43 11.21 -10.33
C ALA A 121 4.08 9.89 -9.61
N ALA A 122 4.76 8.80 -9.96
CA ALA A 122 4.55 7.51 -9.30
C ALA A 122 4.85 7.57 -7.81
N ASN A 123 5.97 8.18 -7.43
CA ASN A 123 6.34 8.37 -6.03
C ASN A 123 5.30 9.21 -5.27
N LEU A 124 4.88 10.35 -5.84
CA LEU A 124 3.89 11.23 -5.22
C LEU A 124 2.55 10.51 -4.99
N LEU A 125 2.06 9.79 -5.99
CA LEU A 125 0.80 9.05 -5.91
C LEU A 125 0.87 7.97 -4.83
N LEU A 126 1.96 7.22 -4.78
CA LEU A 126 2.16 6.20 -3.75
C LEU A 126 2.29 6.83 -2.36
N ALA A 127 3.06 7.92 -2.23
CA ALA A 127 3.21 8.65 -0.97
C ALA A 127 1.86 9.17 -0.44
N CYS A 128 0.97 9.65 -1.32
CA CYS A 128 -0.39 10.03 -0.94
C CYS A 128 -1.17 8.82 -0.40
N SER A 129 -1.07 7.67 -1.05
CA SER A 129 -1.71 6.43 -0.60
C SER A 129 -1.21 6.01 0.78
N GLU A 130 0.10 6.02 0.98
CA GLU A 130 0.72 5.71 2.27
C GLU A 130 0.29 6.68 3.37
N GLY A 131 0.26 7.98 3.07
CA GLY A 131 -0.21 9.00 4.00
C GLY A 131 -1.67 8.82 4.40
N ILE A 132 -2.53 8.44 3.46
CA ILE A 132 -3.95 8.15 3.73
C ILE A 132 -4.08 6.94 4.65
N ILE A 133 -3.32 5.87 4.41
CA ILE A 133 -3.29 4.69 5.28
C ILE A 133 -2.79 5.06 6.68
N GLN A 134 -1.75 5.87 6.76
CA GLN A 134 -1.22 6.37 8.03
C GLN A 134 -2.27 7.16 8.83
N GLN A 135 -3.04 8.02 8.17
CA GLN A 135 -4.13 8.76 8.81
C GLN A 135 -5.21 7.82 9.35
N PHE A 136 -5.56 6.78 8.60
CA PHE A 136 -6.52 5.77 9.01
C PHE A 136 -6.07 5.05 10.28
N VAL A 137 -4.83 4.56 10.32
CA VAL A 137 -4.25 3.92 11.51
C VAL A 137 -4.21 4.89 12.70
N ARG A 138 -3.74 6.12 12.47
CA ARG A 138 -3.66 7.15 13.52
C ARG A 138 -5.03 7.50 14.12
N SER A 139 -6.09 7.41 13.34
CA SER A 139 -7.46 7.62 13.83
C SER A 139 -7.99 6.47 14.69
N GLY A 140 -7.21 5.43 14.92
CA GLY A 140 -7.68 4.20 15.57
C GLY A 140 -8.64 3.40 14.69
N PHE A 141 -8.44 3.43 13.37
CA PHE A 141 -9.27 2.76 12.35
C PHE A 141 -10.72 3.30 12.29
N GLN A 142 -10.94 4.54 12.68
CA GLN A 142 -12.28 5.15 12.74
C GLN A 142 -12.59 6.03 11.53
N ASP A 143 -11.59 6.74 11.00
CA ASP A 143 -11.78 7.63 9.85
C ASP A 143 -11.53 6.88 8.54
N SER A 144 -12.58 6.31 7.99
CA SER A 144 -12.55 5.47 6.79
C SER A 144 -12.12 6.25 5.55
N PRO A 145 -10.98 5.89 4.90
CA PRO A 145 -10.51 6.57 3.69
C PRO A 145 -11.48 6.49 2.51
N SER A 146 -12.28 5.43 2.43
CA SER A 146 -13.22 5.21 1.31
C SER A 146 -14.26 6.33 1.15
N LYS A 147 -14.43 7.17 2.16
CA LYS A 147 -15.32 8.35 2.07
C LYS A 147 -14.80 9.42 1.10
N ARG A 148 -13.47 9.51 0.89
CA ARG A 148 -12.83 10.61 0.15
C ARG A 148 -11.95 10.16 -1.00
N ILE A 149 -11.54 8.90 -1.00
CA ILE A 149 -10.45 8.38 -1.84
C ILE A 149 -10.73 8.53 -3.33
N ASN A 150 -11.96 8.31 -3.78
CA ASN A 150 -12.32 8.42 -5.18
C ASN A 150 -12.11 9.84 -5.70
N ASP A 151 -12.58 10.84 -4.97
CA ASP A 151 -12.44 12.26 -5.34
C ASP A 151 -10.97 12.69 -5.27
N GLN A 152 -10.25 12.27 -4.24
CA GLN A 152 -8.85 12.62 -4.06
C GLN A 152 -7.98 12.08 -5.19
N PHE A 153 -8.10 10.82 -5.54
CA PHE A 153 -7.30 10.25 -6.62
C PHE A 153 -7.76 10.69 -8.01
N ALA A 154 -9.05 10.91 -8.21
CA ALA A 154 -9.52 11.52 -9.46
C ALA A 154 -8.90 12.91 -9.66
N PHE A 155 -8.86 13.74 -8.62
CA PHE A 155 -8.22 15.05 -8.65
C PHE A 155 -6.74 14.96 -8.99
N LEU A 156 -6.00 14.09 -8.30
CA LEU A 156 -4.56 13.94 -8.52
C LEU A 156 -4.25 13.45 -9.94
N ILE A 157 -4.96 12.43 -10.41
CA ILE A 157 -4.77 11.88 -11.77
C ILE A 157 -5.13 12.92 -12.82
N ASN A 158 -6.24 13.64 -12.68
CA ASN A 158 -6.63 14.68 -13.63
C ASN A 158 -5.61 15.85 -13.63
N SER A 159 -5.06 16.19 -12.47
CA SER A 159 -4.03 17.21 -12.35
C SER A 159 -2.74 16.82 -13.08
N LEU A 160 -2.35 15.56 -13.02
CA LEU A 160 -1.18 15.04 -13.74
C LEU A 160 -1.38 15.08 -15.26
N ALA A 161 -2.59 14.89 -15.73
CA ALA A 161 -2.95 14.81 -17.16
C ALA A 161 -3.45 16.15 -17.73
N ALA A 162 -3.29 17.27 -17.02
CA ALA A 162 -3.92 18.55 -17.35
C ALA A 162 -3.43 19.20 -18.67
N ASN A 163 -2.45 18.61 -19.36
CA ASN A 163 -2.02 19.05 -20.68
C ASN A 163 -2.98 18.58 -21.79
#